data_9a0109849f4c6badd8e0d6b39ef50978
#
_entry.id   9a0109849f4c6badd8e0d6b39ef50978
#
_cell.length_a   1.000
_cell.length_b   1.000
_cell.length_c   1.000
_cell.angle_alpha   90.00
_cell.angle_beta   90.00
_cell.angle_gamma   90.00
#
_symmetry.space_group_name_H-M   'P 1'
#
loop_
_entity.id
_entity.type
_entity.pdbx_description
1 polymer ?
#
loop_
_entity_poly.entity_id
_entity_poly.type
_entity_poly.pdbx_seq_one_letter_code
_entity_poly.pdbx_strand_id
1 'polypeptide(L)'
;IKAGPLGDRLYSNNKLLDTSVIIDGRVMDIMAAGFLDGKVVVPNFVLEELQKLSDSSDNLKRAKGRRGLDLVQDLQHSYGKQVLIVDYDFDDLGDVDSKLIRLAKQTDSSIMTNDFNLNKVAEIQGIKVLNINELANAIKPVVVSGEEMSVYLVKEGKEPGQAVAYLDDGTMIVVENGRRYVGTSIEVIVTSVLQTAAGRMIFARANHSSKN
;
A
#
# COMPACT_ATOMS: atom_id res chain seq x y z
N ILE A 1 24.79 26.19 3.95
CA ILE A 1 24.56 25.04 3.08
C ILE A 1 24.35 25.56 1.68
N LYS A 2 25.33 25.36 0.77
CA LYS A 2 25.18 25.75 -0.63
C LYS A 2 24.19 24.78 -1.25
N ALA A 3 23.02 25.29 -1.70
CA ALA A 3 22.11 24.51 -2.53
C ALA A 3 22.90 24.04 -3.77
N GLY A 4 23.11 22.75 -3.88
CA GLY A 4 23.67 22.15 -5.08
C GLY A 4 22.71 22.33 -6.28
N PRO A 5 23.11 21.93 -7.50
CA PRO A 5 22.29 22.12 -8.72
C PRO A 5 20.89 21.51 -8.71
N LEU A 6 20.52 20.82 -7.63
CA LEU A 6 19.19 20.25 -7.37
C LEU A 6 18.26 21.19 -6.58
N GLY A 7 18.79 22.29 -5.97
CA GLY A 7 17.98 23.18 -5.13
C GLY A 7 16.76 23.79 -5.82
N ASP A 8 16.83 24.02 -7.13
CA ASP A 8 15.71 24.57 -7.90
C ASP A 8 14.76 23.49 -8.48
N ARG A 9 15.05 22.20 -8.27
CA ARG A 9 14.27 21.08 -8.84
C ARG A 9 13.41 20.32 -7.82
N LEU A 10 13.58 20.61 -6.53
CA LEU A 10 12.86 19.95 -5.44
C LEU A 10 11.68 20.79 -4.93
N TYR A 11 11.02 21.56 -5.77
CA TYR A 11 9.85 22.33 -5.37
C TYR A 11 8.55 21.64 -5.75
N SER A 12 7.67 21.60 -4.79
CA SER A 12 6.26 21.16 -4.78
C SER A 12 5.89 20.00 -5.72
N ASN A 13 5.36 18.95 -5.16
CA ASN A 13 4.91 17.71 -5.79
C ASN A 13 5.93 16.56 -5.86
N ASN A 14 7.06 16.65 -5.13
CA ASN A 14 8.01 15.55 -5.01
C ASN A 14 7.58 14.59 -3.89
N LYS A 15 7.89 13.31 -4.06
CA LYS A 15 7.59 12.23 -3.12
C LYS A 15 8.89 11.60 -2.66
N LEU A 16 9.22 11.77 -1.39
CA LEU A 16 10.35 11.08 -0.76
C LEU A 16 9.92 9.65 -0.44
N LEU A 17 10.62 8.67 -0.97
CA LEU A 17 10.35 7.27 -0.67
C LEU A 17 11.00 6.84 0.64
N ASP A 18 10.20 6.27 1.50
CA ASP A 18 10.66 5.54 2.67
C ASP A 18 11.04 4.09 2.30
N THR A 19 11.92 3.49 3.07
CA THR A 19 12.37 2.10 2.93
C THR A 19 11.21 1.10 2.87
N SER A 20 10.15 1.32 3.68
CA SER A 20 8.96 0.45 3.71
C SER A 20 8.23 0.38 2.37
N VAL A 21 8.08 1.50 1.67
CA VAL A 21 7.42 1.59 0.36
C VAL A 21 8.28 0.96 -0.73
N ILE A 22 9.60 1.13 -0.65
CA ILE A 22 10.53 0.53 -1.60
C ILE A 22 10.51 -1.00 -1.46
N ILE A 23 10.58 -1.52 -0.24
CA ILE A 23 10.52 -2.97 0.01
C ILE A 23 9.16 -3.57 -0.39
N ASP A 24 8.07 -2.84 -0.19
CA ASP A 24 6.72 -3.23 -0.60
C ASP A 24 6.63 -3.44 -2.13
N GLY A 25 7.14 -2.51 -2.91
CA GLY A 25 7.28 -2.61 -4.36
C GLY A 25 6.10 -2.07 -5.17
N ARG A 26 4.91 -1.90 -4.59
CA ARG A 26 3.71 -1.41 -5.32
C ARG A 26 3.86 -0.01 -5.91
N VAL A 27 4.84 0.77 -5.45
CA VAL A 27 5.14 2.09 -6.02
C VAL A 27 5.42 2.01 -7.53
N MET A 28 6.06 0.93 -8.00
CA MET A 28 6.30 0.68 -9.42
C MET A 28 4.98 0.59 -10.20
N ASP A 29 4.02 -0.19 -9.70
CA ASP A 29 2.72 -0.38 -10.35
C ASP A 29 1.89 0.91 -10.35
N ILE A 30 1.95 1.68 -9.25
CA ILE A 30 1.26 2.97 -9.13
C ILE A 30 1.84 3.99 -10.13
N MET A 31 3.16 3.99 -10.33
CA MET A 31 3.82 4.80 -11.36
C MET A 31 3.43 4.36 -12.76
N ALA A 32 3.43 3.05 -13.04
CA ALA A 32 3.03 2.48 -14.32
C ALA A 32 1.58 2.82 -14.68
N ALA A 33 0.69 2.85 -13.67
CA ALA A 33 -0.71 3.24 -13.83
C ALA A 33 -0.91 4.76 -14.01
N GLY A 34 0.15 5.58 -13.87
CA GLY A 34 0.09 7.02 -14.07
C GLY A 34 -0.50 7.83 -12.89
N PHE A 35 -0.66 7.23 -11.72
CA PHE A 35 -1.21 7.91 -10.54
C PHE A 35 -0.19 8.76 -9.75
N LEU A 36 1.10 8.63 -10.05
CA LEU A 36 2.15 9.44 -9.43
C LEU A 36 2.66 10.50 -10.40
N ASP A 37 2.29 11.73 -10.15
CA ASP A 37 2.86 12.92 -10.79
C ASP A 37 4.11 13.42 -10.06
N GLY A 38 4.86 14.36 -10.68
CA GLY A 38 6.06 14.94 -10.10
C GLY A 38 7.25 13.98 -10.05
N LYS A 39 8.19 14.23 -9.14
CA LYS A 39 9.39 13.42 -8.97
C LYS A 39 9.24 12.44 -7.79
N VAL A 40 9.76 11.25 -7.99
CA VAL A 40 9.99 10.26 -6.93
C VAL A 40 11.45 10.38 -6.51
N VAL A 41 11.68 10.63 -5.25
CA VAL A 41 13.00 10.96 -4.72
C VAL A 41 13.42 9.90 -3.72
N VAL A 42 14.60 9.34 -3.94
CA VAL A 42 15.25 8.36 -3.04
C VAL A 42 16.50 9.02 -2.45
N PRO A 43 16.49 9.42 -1.17
CA PRO A 43 17.67 9.95 -0.51
C PRO A 43 18.74 8.89 -0.29
N ASN A 44 20.02 9.25 -0.31
CA ASN A 44 21.13 8.32 -0.06
C ASN A 44 21.03 7.60 1.27
N PHE A 45 20.59 8.25 2.33
CA PHE A 45 20.42 7.60 3.63
C PHE A 45 19.36 6.47 3.64
N VAL A 46 18.36 6.52 2.72
CA VAL A 46 17.41 5.42 2.50
C VAL A 46 18.10 4.25 1.78
N LEU A 47 18.94 4.54 0.78
CA LEU A 47 19.73 3.50 0.11
C LEU A 47 20.71 2.81 1.07
N GLU A 48 21.35 3.58 1.95
CA GLU A 48 22.23 3.03 2.99
C GLU A 48 21.47 2.11 3.96
N GLU A 49 20.24 2.46 4.31
CA GLU A 49 19.39 1.59 5.14
C GLU A 49 19.06 0.28 4.40
N LEU A 50 18.67 0.34 3.13
CA LEU A 50 18.45 -0.85 2.31
C LEU A 50 19.70 -1.71 2.20
N GLN A 51 20.88 -1.09 2.06
CA GLN A 51 22.14 -1.79 2.01
C GLN A 51 22.45 -2.47 3.35
N LYS A 52 22.29 -1.77 4.48
CA LYS A 52 22.43 -2.36 5.82
C LYS A 52 21.49 -3.56 6.02
N LEU A 53 20.26 -3.48 5.52
CA LEU A 53 19.33 -4.61 5.52
C LEU A 53 19.85 -5.77 4.65
N SER A 54 20.40 -5.47 3.45
CA SER A 54 20.92 -6.49 2.53
C SER A 54 22.14 -7.23 3.07
N ASP A 55 22.90 -6.59 3.95
CA ASP A 55 24.09 -7.14 4.61
C ASP A 55 23.77 -7.82 5.96
N SER A 56 22.51 -7.85 6.36
CA SER A 56 22.08 -8.45 7.62
C SER A 56 22.32 -9.96 7.66
N SER A 57 22.67 -10.47 8.83
CA SER A 57 22.75 -11.92 9.09
C SER A 57 21.37 -12.60 9.09
N ASP A 58 20.31 -11.83 9.35
CA ASP A 58 18.93 -12.30 9.28
C ASP A 58 18.49 -12.48 7.81
N ASN A 59 18.06 -13.69 7.47
CA ASN A 59 17.69 -14.06 6.10
C ASN A 59 16.52 -13.21 5.56
N LEU A 60 15.53 -12.90 6.41
CA LEU A 60 14.36 -12.12 5.98
C LEU A 60 14.73 -10.65 5.75
N LYS A 61 15.49 -10.06 6.66
CA LYS A 61 16.00 -8.69 6.50
C LYS A 61 16.85 -8.57 5.26
N ARG A 62 17.77 -9.52 5.05
CA ARG A 62 18.63 -9.56 3.86
C ARG A 62 17.82 -9.66 2.56
N ALA A 63 16.80 -10.52 2.51
CA ALA A 63 15.94 -10.64 1.34
C ALA A 63 15.15 -9.33 1.06
N LYS A 64 14.65 -8.67 2.11
CA LYS A 64 13.98 -7.37 2.00
C LYS A 64 14.91 -6.28 1.49
N GLY A 65 16.13 -6.18 2.02
CA GLY A 65 17.12 -5.20 1.58
C GLY A 65 17.47 -5.37 0.10
N ARG A 66 17.77 -6.60 -0.34
CA ARG A 66 18.06 -6.90 -1.75
C ARG A 66 16.91 -6.53 -2.66
N ARG A 67 15.69 -6.98 -2.32
CA ARG A 67 14.48 -6.62 -3.08
C ARG A 67 14.31 -5.10 -3.20
N GLY A 68 14.58 -4.36 -2.13
CA GLY A 68 14.49 -2.90 -2.16
C GLY A 68 15.51 -2.26 -3.10
N LEU A 69 16.77 -2.73 -3.07
CA LEU A 69 17.81 -2.23 -3.97
C LEU A 69 17.52 -2.55 -5.44
N ASP A 70 17.05 -3.78 -5.73
CA ASP A 70 16.63 -4.19 -7.06
C ASP A 70 15.48 -3.28 -7.57
N LEU A 71 14.49 -3.01 -6.72
CA LEU A 71 13.37 -2.11 -7.07
C LEU A 71 13.86 -0.69 -7.41
N VAL A 72 14.78 -0.13 -6.63
CA VAL A 72 15.32 1.21 -6.93
C VAL A 72 16.02 1.22 -8.28
N GLN A 73 16.76 0.17 -8.61
CA GLN A 73 17.40 0.01 -9.92
C GLN A 73 16.36 -0.05 -11.05
N ASP A 74 15.29 -0.83 -10.87
CA ASP A 74 14.21 -0.96 -11.85
C ASP A 74 13.45 0.37 -12.04
N LEU A 75 13.19 1.08 -10.95
CA LEU A 75 12.59 2.42 -11.00
C LEU A 75 13.44 3.41 -11.78
N GLN A 76 14.76 3.42 -11.54
CA GLN A 76 15.67 4.29 -12.30
C GLN A 76 15.73 3.92 -13.77
N HIS A 77 15.74 2.62 -14.09
CA HIS A 77 15.81 2.16 -15.47
C HIS A 77 14.52 2.52 -16.23
N SER A 78 13.35 2.28 -15.62
CA SER A 78 12.04 2.49 -16.24
C SER A 78 11.61 3.96 -16.29
N TYR A 79 11.97 4.76 -15.27
CA TYR A 79 11.47 6.11 -15.05
C TYR A 79 12.58 7.16 -14.80
N GLY A 80 13.78 6.96 -15.35
CA GLY A 80 15.00 7.69 -15.03
C GLY A 80 14.89 9.21 -14.92
N LYS A 81 14.01 9.86 -15.68
CA LYS A 81 13.77 11.31 -15.57
C LYS A 81 12.85 11.70 -14.40
N GLN A 82 12.02 10.75 -13.95
CA GLN A 82 11.05 10.97 -12.88
C GLN A 82 11.60 10.51 -11.52
N VAL A 83 12.54 9.58 -11.50
CA VAL A 83 13.18 9.05 -10.29
C VAL A 83 14.52 9.73 -10.06
N LEU A 84 14.69 10.36 -8.90
CA LEU A 84 15.90 11.06 -8.52
C LEU A 84 16.53 10.39 -7.29
N ILE A 85 17.79 10.03 -7.40
CA ILE A 85 18.62 9.73 -6.23
C ILE A 85 19.30 11.02 -5.83
N VAL A 86 19.21 11.38 -4.55
CA VAL A 86 19.73 12.65 -4.05
C VAL A 86 20.70 12.42 -2.89
N ASP A 87 21.81 13.11 -2.96
CA ASP A 87 22.84 13.09 -1.94
C ASP A 87 22.53 14.15 -0.87
N TYR A 88 21.53 13.84 -0.06
CA TYR A 88 21.20 14.60 1.14
C TYR A 88 21.43 13.74 2.36
N ASP A 89 22.09 14.30 3.37
CA ASP A 89 22.21 13.69 4.69
C ASP A 89 22.19 14.76 5.79
N PHE A 90 22.03 14.31 7.03
CA PHE A 90 21.95 15.13 8.22
C PHE A 90 22.79 14.45 9.32
N ASP A 91 24.02 14.91 9.48
CA ASP A 91 25.00 14.35 10.43
C ASP A 91 24.52 14.38 11.89
N ASP A 92 23.62 15.29 12.21
CA ASP A 92 23.04 15.46 13.54
C ASP A 92 21.83 14.56 13.83
N LEU A 93 21.38 13.76 12.84
CA LEU A 93 20.25 12.83 12.96
C LEU A 93 20.72 11.39 12.73
N GLY A 94 20.36 10.50 13.65
CA GLY A 94 20.80 9.10 13.62
C GLY A 94 19.86 8.15 12.88
N ASP A 95 18.58 8.50 12.75
CA ASP A 95 17.56 7.62 12.18
C ASP A 95 16.98 8.18 10.86
N VAL A 96 16.56 7.25 9.99
CA VAL A 96 16.06 7.56 8.65
C VAL A 96 14.75 8.34 8.69
N ASP A 97 13.87 8.03 9.65
CA ASP A 97 12.57 8.70 9.80
C ASP A 97 12.73 10.18 10.07
N SER A 98 13.59 10.54 11.02
CA SER A 98 13.88 11.94 11.34
C SER A 98 14.53 12.69 10.17
N LYS A 99 15.41 12.01 9.41
CA LYS A 99 16.03 12.56 8.20
C LYS A 99 14.98 12.81 7.11
N LEU A 100 14.06 11.86 6.87
CA LEU A 100 12.95 12.02 5.92
C LEU A 100 12.04 13.19 6.28
N ILE A 101 11.67 13.31 7.55
CA ILE A 101 10.86 14.43 8.04
C ILE A 101 11.55 15.77 7.81
N ARG A 102 12.84 15.88 8.15
CA ARG A 102 13.61 17.11 7.94
C ARG A 102 13.70 17.45 6.46
N LEU A 103 14.03 16.48 5.60
CA LEU A 103 14.14 16.69 4.16
C LEU A 103 12.81 17.11 3.55
N ALA A 104 11.72 16.48 3.94
CA ALA A 104 10.37 16.82 3.48
C ALA A 104 10.01 18.27 3.79
N LYS A 105 10.31 18.74 5.01
CA LYS A 105 10.09 20.14 5.40
C LYS A 105 10.95 21.14 4.61
N GLN A 106 12.22 20.79 4.38
CA GLN A 106 13.14 21.69 3.67
C GLN A 106 12.82 21.81 2.18
N THR A 107 12.20 20.79 1.60
CA THR A 107 11.95 20.69 0.17
C THR A 107 10.47 20.78 -0.20
N ASP A 108 9.60 21.01 0.79
CA ASP A 108 8.12 21.00 0.62
C ASP A 108 7.62 19.75 -0.12
N SER A 109 8.21 18.61 0.23
CA SER A 109 7.91 17.31 -0.38
C SER A 109 6.96 16.48 0.47
N SER A 110 6.18 15.60 -0.17
CA SER A 110 5.41 14.58 0.53
C SER A 110 6.30 13.38 0.87
N ILE A 111 5.98 12.64 1.92
CA ILE A 111 6.62 11.36 2.25
C ILE A 111 5.70 10.22 1.81
N MET A 112 6.23 9.23 1.09
CA MET A 112 5.55 7.96 0.82
C MET A 112 6.05 6.91 1.81
N THR A 113 5.18 6.43 2.69
CA THR A 113 5.52 5.40 3.69
C THR A 113 4.34 4.48 3.96
N ASN A 114 4.65 3.23 4.32
CA ASN A 114 3.71 2.28 4.91
C ASN A 114 3.91 2.12 6.43
N ASP A 115 4.93 2.79 6.99
CA ASP A 115 5.17 2.77 8.43
C ASP A 115 4.16 3.66 9.16
N PHE A 116 3.46 3.07 10.15
CA PHE A 116 2.43 3.76 10.90
C PHE A 116 3.00 4.89 11.77
N ASN A 117 4.17 4.68 12.38
CA ASN A 117 4.76 5.66 13.28
C ASN A 117 5.28 6.86 12.50
N LEU A 118 6.02 6.63 11.42
CA LEU A 118 6.48 7.70 10.53
C LEU A 118 5.31 8.50 9.95
N ASN A 119 4.25 7.81 9.48
CA ASN A 119 3.02 8.44 9.01
C ASN A 119 2.46 9.40 10.06
N LYS A 120 2.27 8.91 11.28
CA LYS A 120 1.69 9.70 12.37
C LYS A 120 2.53 10.91 12.78
N VAL A 121 3.83 10.73 12.88
CA VAL A 121 4.77 11.82 13.24
C VAL A 121 4.84 12.87 12.13
N ALA A 122 4.87 12.45 10.86
CA ALA A 122 4.91 13.36 9.72
C ALA A 122 3.63 14.21 9.63
N GLU A 123 2.44 13.60 9.79
CA GLU A 123 1.16 14.31 9.81
C GLU A 123 1.08 15.35 10.93
N ILE A 124 1.48 14.99 12.17
CA ILE A 124 1.52 15.94 13.30
C ILE A 124 2.43 17.14 12.99
N GLN A 125 3.46 16.93 12.19
CA GLN A 125 4.39 17.98 11.77
C GLN A 125 3.95 18.73 10.49
N GLY A 126 2.74 18.49 9.99
CA GLY A 126 2.14 19.16 8.84
C GLY A 126 2.71 18.70 7.49
N ILE A 127 3.39 17.54 7.44
CA ILE A 127 3.91 16.97 6.21
C ILE A 127 2.83 16.08 5.59
N LYS A 128 2.59 16.24 4.29
CA LYS A 128 1.69 15.36 3.54
C LYS A 128 2.29 13.97 3.43
N VAL A 129 1.52 12.96 3.86
CA VAL A 129 1.89 11.55 3.73
C VAL A 129 1.07 10.87 2.64
N LEU A 130 1.70 10.02 1.87
CA LEU A 130 1.10 9.14 0.87
C LEU A 130 1.32 7.70 1.33
N ASN A 131 0.28 7.11 1.92
CA ASN A 131 0.31 5.74 2.41
C ASN A 131 -0.29 4.79 1.38
N ILE A 132 0.51 3.82 0.88
CA ILE A 132 0.06 2.88 -0.17
C ILE A 132 -1.04 1.94 0.35
N ASN A 133 -1.02 1.59 1.65
CA ASN A 133 -2.08 0.76 2.23
C ASN A 133 -3.41 1.52 2.31
N GLU A 134 -3.38 2.81 2.61
CA GLU A 134 -4.57 3.67 2.59
C GLU A 134 -5.10 3.83 1.17
N LEU A 135 -4.21 4.05 0.19
CA LEU A 135 -4.60 4.08 -1.22
C LEU A 135 -5.27 2.77 -1.63
N ALA A 136 -4.65 1.62 -1.31
CA ALA A 136 -5.23 0.31 -1.62
C ALA A 136 -6.62 0.12 -1.00
N ASN A 137 -6.84 0.62 0.21
CA ASN A 137 -8.16 0.59 0.85
C ASN A 137 -9.16 1.53 0.16
N ALA A 138 -8.72 2.71 -0.26
CA ALA A 138 -9.58 3.71 -0.90
C ALA A 138 -10.07 3.27 -2.29
N ILE A 139 -9.28 2.50 -3.04
CA ILE A 139 -9.62 2.02 -4.38
C ILE A 139 -10.34 0.67 -4.40
N LYS A 140 -10.59 0.05 -3.24
CA LYS A 140 -11.39 -1.19 -3.17
C LYS A 140 -12.76 -0.96 -3.79
N PRO A 141 -13.24 -1.86 -4.66
CA PRO A 141 -14.58 -1.76 -5.23
C PRO A 141 -15.64 -1.57 -4.14
N VAL A 142 -16.56 -0.66 -4.38
CA VAL A 142 -17.70 -0.45 -3.49
C VAL A 142 -18.78 -1.43 -3.90
N VAL A 143 -18.93 -2.50 -3.14
CA VAL A 143 -20.05 -3.42 -3.29
C VAL A 143 -21.29 -2.78 -2.67
N VAL A 144 -22.40 -2.78 -3.40
CA VAL A 144 -23.66 -2.17 -2.96
C VAL A 144 -24.75 -3.23 -2.78
N SER A 145 -25.73 -2.91 -1.93
CA SER A 145 -26.91 -3.78 -1.75
C SER A 145 -27.67 -3.92 -3.07
N GLY A 146 -28.05 -5.15 -3.41
CA GLY A 146 -28.72 -5.51 -4.67
C GLY A 146 -27.74 -5.97 -5.77
N GLU A 147 -26.44 -5.82 -5.59
CA GLU A 147 -25.44 -6.29 -6.55
C GLU A 147 -25.39 -7.82 -6.58
N GLU A 148 -25.27 -8.37 -7.79
CA GLU A 148 -25.10 -9.81 -8.01
C GLU A 148 -23.62 -10.13 -8.21
N MET A 149 -23.16 -11.22 -7.60
CA MET A 149 -21.78 -11.69 -7.76
C MET A 149 -21.67 -13.20 -7.62
N SER A 150 -20.67 -13.77 -8.28
CA SER A 150 -20.30 -15.18 -8.12
C SER A 150 -19.28 -15.31 -7.00
N VAL A 151 -19.53 -16.21 -6.05
CA VAL A 151 -18.64 -16.42 -4.90
C VAL A 151 -18.43 -17.90 -4.64
N TYR A 152 -17.19 -18.27 -4.26
CA TYR A 152 -16.88 -19.62 -3.82
C TYR A 152 -17.06 -19.74 -2.31
N LEU A 153 -17.95 -20.62 -1.87
CA LEU A 153 -18.24 -20.83 -0.46
C LEU A 153 -17.21 -21.77 0.18
N VAL A 154 -16.40 -21.21 1.08
CA VAL A 154 -15.23 -21.91 1.66
C VAL A 154 -15.61 -22.78 2.86
N LYS A 155 -16.51 -22.29 3.73
CA LYS A 155 -16.87 -22.93 4.99
C LYS A 155 -18.26 -22.51 5.48
N GLU A 156 -18.77 -23.21 6.50
CA GLU A 156 -19.98 -22.81 7.21
C GLU A 156 -19.78 -21.51 7.99
N GLY A 157 -20.83 -20.70 8.10
CA GLY A 157 -20.86 -19.48 8.90
C GLY A 157 -21.11 -19.75 10.39
N LYS A 158 -21.21 -18.68 11.19
CA LYS A 158 -21.47 -18.77 12.64
C LYS A 158 -22.92 -19.15 12.94
N GLU A 159 -23.86 -18.62 12.17
CA GLU A 159 -25.29 -18.88 12.35
C GLU A 159 -25.72 -20.10 11.53
N PRO A 160 -26.74 -20.85 12.00
CA PRO A 160 -27.27 -21.98 11.26
C PRO A 160 -27.70 -21.61 9.84
N GLY A 161 -27.27 -22.38 8.86
CA GLY A 161 -27.60 -22.18 7.44
C GLY A 161 -26.68 -21.20 6.70
N GLN A 162 -25.84 -20.45 7.40
CA GLN A 162 -24.88 -19.55 6.76
C GLN A 162 -23.66 -20.29 6.20
N ALA A 163 -23.06 -19.68 5.16
CA ALA A 163 -21.73 -20.02 4.65
C ALA A 163 -20.90 -18.75 4.47
N VAL A 164 -19.59 -18.94 4.34
CA VAL A 164 -18.62 -17.85 4.23
C VAL A 164 -17.83 -18.01 2.94
N ALA A 165 -17.69 -16.89 2.22
CA ALA A 165 -16.78 -16.69 1.11
C ALA A 165 -15.82 -15.53 1.41
N TYR A 166 -14.79 -15.40 0.58
CA TYR A 166 -13.85 -14.29 0.64
C TYR A 166 -13.65 -13.74 -0.76
N LEU A 167 -13.63 -12.42 -0.89
CA LEU A 167 -13.13 -11.75 -2.09
C LEU A 167 -11.60 -11.84 -2.16
N ASP A 168 -11.02 -11.55 -3.32
CA ASP A 168 -9.56 -11.58 -3.54
C ASP A 168 -8.80 -10.65 -2.60
N ASP A 169 -9.44 -9.57 -2.14
CA ASP A 169 -8.89 -8.62 -1.18
C ASP A 169 -9.03 -9.05 0.29
N GLY A 170 -9.55 -10.28 0.54
CA GLY A 170 -9.80 -10.82 1.88
C GLY A 170 -11.11 -10.34 2.54
N THR A 171 -11.92 -9.53 1.87
CA THR A 171 -13.24 -9.12 2.38
C THR A 171 -14.13 -10.34 2.58
N MET A 172 -14.68 -10.50 3.78
CA MET A 172 -15.54 -11.63 4.12
C MET A 172 -16.96 -11.40 3.63
N ILE A 173 -17.53 -12.44 3.00
CA ILE A 173 -18.93 -12.48 2.59
C ILE A 173 -19.64 -13.56 3.40
N VAL A 174 -20.72 -13.18 4.08
CA VAL A 174 -21.61 -14.12 4.78
C VAL A 174 -22.84 -14.34 3.93
N VAL A 175 -23.05 -15.59 3.50
CA VAL A 175 -24.16 -15.96 2.61
C VAL A 175 -25.22 -16.69 3.39
N GLU A 176 -26.41 -16.10 3.49
CA GLU A 176 -27.58 -16.71 4.08
C GLU A 176 -28.07 -17.90 3.23
N ASN A 177 -28.47 -18.98 3.89
CA ASN A 177 -28.87 -20.24 3.25
C ASN A 177 -27.81 -20.86 2.33
N GLY A 178 -26.52 -20.48 2.53
CA GLY A 178 -25.39 -20.93 1.73
C GLY A 178 -24.81 -22.28 2.15
N ARG A 179 -25.12 -22.80 3.35
CA ARG A 179 -24.51 -24.02 3.95
C ARG A 179 -24.46 -25.22 3.01
N ARG A 180 -25.55 -25.45 2.29
CA ARG A 180 -25.67 -26.60 1.35
C ARG A 180 -24.76 -26.49 0.11
N TYR A 181 -24.19 -25.32 -0.13
CA TYR A 181 -23.34 -25.03 -1.28
C TYR A 181 -21.87 -24.87 -0.91
N VAL A 182 -21.50 -25.15 0.35
CA VAL A 182 -20.09 -25.11 0.76
C VAL A 182 -19.25 -26.02 -0.12
N GLY A 183 -18.11 -25.52 -0.60
CA GLY A 183 -17.25 -26.21 -1.56
C GLY A 183 -17.61 -25.97 -3.03
N THR A 184 -18.58 -25.09 -3.32
CA THR A 184 -19.00 -24.75 -4.69
C THR A 184 -19.06 -23.22 -4.91
N SER A 185 -19.02 -22.81 -6.17
CA SER A 185 -19.31 -21.42 -6.56
C SER A 185 -20.82 -21.26 -6.80
N ILE A 186 -21.38 -20.17 -6.30
CA ILE A 186 -22.78 -19.82 -6.49
C ILE A 186 -22.95 -18.33 -6.79
N GLU A 187 -24.04 -17.99 -7.48
CA GLU A 187 -24.47 -16.61 -7.62
C GLU A 187 -25.20 -16.17 -6.34
N VAL A 188 -24.83 -14.99 -5.84
CA VAL A 188 -25.43 -14.38 -4.67
C VAL A 188 -25.86 -12.94 -4.96
N ILE A 189 -26.85 -12.48 -4.21
CA ILE A 189 -27.29 -11.07 -4.22
C ILE A 189 -26.87 -10.45 -2.89
N VAL A 190 -26.14 -9.35 -2.94
CA VAL A 190 -25.75 -8.58 -1.75
C VAL A 190 -26.97 -8.00 -1.08
N THR A 191 -27.14 -8.24 0.22
CA THR A 191 -28.24 -7.72 1.03
C THR A 191 -27.81 -6.50 1.84
N SER A 192 -26.60 -6.50 2.39
CA SER A 192 -26.05 -5.35 3.11
C SER A 192 -24.52 -5.40 3.16
N VAL A 193 -23.92 -4.24 3.41
CA VAL A 193 -22.48 -4.10 3.62
C VAL A 193 -22.26 -3.39 4.95
N LEU A 194 -21.49 -4.00 5.85
CA LEU A 194 -21.15 -3.43 7.16
C LEU A 194 -19.67 -3.10 7.22
N GLN A 195 -19.34 -1.92 7.73
CA GLN A 195 -17.99 -1.55 8.10
C GLN A 195 -17.80 -1.87 9.58
N THR A 196 -16.81 -2.71 9.88
CA THR A 196 -16.45 -3.09 11.26
C THR A 196 -15.02 -2.63 11.56
N ALA A 197 -14.64 -2.66 12.83
CA ALA A 197 -13.26 -2.39 13.25
C ALA A 197 -12.26 -3.39 12.64
N ALA A 198 -12.70 -4.62 12.32
CA ALA A 198 -11.89 -5.65 11.69
C ALA A 198 -11.88 -5.58 10.14
N GLY A 199 -12.58 -4.62 9.55
CA GLY A 199 -12.71 -4.46 8.11
C GLY A 199 -14.15 -4.50 7.61
N ARG A 200 -14.29 -4.55 6.28
CA ARG A 200 -15.60 -4.63 5.61
C ARG A 200 -16.13 -6.06 5.64
N MET A 201 -17.44 -6.20 5.90
CA MET A 201 -18.16 -7.46 5.84
C MET A 201 -19.38 -7.30 4.95
N ILE A 202 -19.57 -8.22 4.04
CA ILE A 202 -20.69 -8.25 3.09
C ILE A 202 -21.66 -9.34 3.52
N PHE A 203 -22.95 -9.02 3.56
CA PHE A 203 -24.01 -10.01 3.70
C PHE A 203 -24.68 -10.20 2.35
N ALA A 204 -24.96 -11.46 2.01
CA ALA A 204 -25.58 -11.83 0.76
C ALA A 204 -26.54 -13.01 0.97
N ARG A 205 -27.40 -13.25 -0.01
CA ARG A 205 -28.26 -14.42 -0.08
C ARG A 205 -28.02 -15.16 -1.40
N ALA A 206 -28.17 -16.47 -1.39
CA ALA A 206 -28.10 -17.25 -2.61
C ALA A 206 -29.15 -16.77 -3.64
N ASN A 207 -28.70 -16.52 -4.88
CA ASN A 207 -29.60 -16.17 -5.97
C ASN A 207 -30.19 -17.45 -6.55
N HIS A 208 -31.49 -17.70 -6.32
CA HIS A 208 -32.19 -18.88 -6.81
C HIS A 208 -32.65 -18.76 -8.27
N SER A 209 -32.35 -17.62 -8.94
CA SER A 209 -32.83 -17.34 -10.30
C SER A 209 -32.04 -18.03 -11.42
N SER A 210 -30.99 -18.79 -11.12
CA SER A 210 -30.14 -19.44 -12.13
C SER A 210 -30.42 -20.94 -12.24
N LYS A 211 -31.65 -21.31 -12.61
CA LYS A 211 -31.99 -22.61 -13.23
C LYS A 211 -33.27 -22.44 -14.03
N ASN A 212 -33.13 -22.05 -15.25
CA ASN A 212 -33.98 -22.52 -16.38
C ASN A 212 -33.10 -22.62 -17.61
#